data_493b0bb6e8c6672b947b090f59bac8b6
#
_entry.id   493b0bb6e8c6672b947b090f59bac8b6
#
_cell.length_a   1.000
_cell.length_b   1.000
_cell.length_c   1.000
_cell.angle_alpha   90.00
_cell.angle_beta   90.00
_cell.angle_gamma   90.00
#
_symmetry.space_group_name_H-M   'P 1'
#
loop_
_entity.id
_entity.type
_entity.pdbx_description
1 polymer ?
#
loop_
_entity_poly.entity_id
_entity_poly.type
_entity_poly.pdbx_seq_one_letter_code
_entity_poly.pdbx_strand_id
1 'polypeptide(L)'
;MKLIIPMAGRGTRLRPHTHVTPKPLLPVLGITIVERIVRTFVNLVPHKITDAVFVLGDFPAEVQEKLTEMCTKMGIDSEFGFQKEALGTAHAVYCAAEHLDGELIVIFADTLFYTHEPLNTEADIVAYVKQVTDPRRFGVVARDEEGRVTELIEKPNHDRFKEALIGIYYIKNGAQFRDTIAHMMENKLVGTRGEYEVTDALDMMMKAGAALETASVTDWLDCGTLSALAETTQFILDREGNQLFGDLINTTIIEPVYV
;
A
#
# COMPACT_ATOMS: atom_id res chain seq x y z
N MET A 1 -15.98 -0.37 -5.17
CA MET A 1 -14.51 -0.62 -5.20
C MET A 1 -14.04 -0.96 -3.80
N LYS A 2 -13.15 -1.94 -3.62
CA LYS A 2 -12.62 -2.37 -2.32
C LYS A 2 -11.16 -1.99 -2.17
N LEU A 3 -10.75 -1.64 -0.94
CA LEU A 3 -9.32 -1.50 -0.58
C LEU A 3 -8.85 -2.80 0.06
N ILE A 4 -7.78 -3.39 -0.45
CA ILE A 4 -7.11 -4.55 0.15
C ILE A 4 -5.81 -4.06 0.76
N ILE A 5 -5.68 -4.17 2.08
CA ILE A 5 -4.59 -3.57 2.85
C ILE A 5 -3.81 -4.65 3.60
N PRO A 6 -2.78 -5.26 2.98
CA PRO A 6 -1.89 -6.19 3.68
C PRO A 6 -1.11 -5.46 4.77
N MET A 7 -1.28 -5.88 6.03
CA MET A 7 -0.63 -5.28 7.17
C MET A 7 -0.16 -6.27 8.24
N ALA A 8 0.04 -7.53 7.86
CA ALA A 8 0.44 -8.61 8.76
C ALA A 8 1.89 -8.47 9.29
N GLY A 9 2.71 -7.61 8.70
CA GLY A 9 4.11 -7.42 9.07
C GLY A 9 4.30 -6.86 10.48
N ARG A 10 5.27 -7.41 11.22
CA ARG A 10 5.57 -7.01 12.62
C ARG A 10 6.23 -5.64 12.78
N GLY A 11 6.66 -4.97 11.70
CA GLY A 11 7.28 -3.64 11.75
C GLY A 11 8.55 -3.56 12.60
N THR A 12 9.38 -4.61 12.63
CA THR A 12 10.54 -4.74 13.54
C THR A 12 11.57 -3.60 13.42
N ARG A 13 11.67 -2.98 12.24
CA ARG A 13 12.56 -1.83 11.98
C ARG A 13 12.14 -0.54 12.68
N LEU A 14 10.90 -0.48 13.18
CA LEU A 14 10.33 0.65 13.92
C LEU A 14 10.30 0.44 15.44
N ARG A 15 10.97 -0.59 15.94
CA ARG A 15 11.10 -0.77 17.40
C ARG A 15 11.89 0.39 18.01
N PRO A 16 11.51 0.88 19.22
CA PRO A 16 10.55 0.26 20.17
C PRO A 16 9.06 0.56 19.90
N HIS A 17 8.70 1.50 19.00
CA HIS A 17 7.31 1.94 18.77
C HIS A 17 6.36 0.78 18.41
N THR A 18 6.88 -0.22 17.69
CA THR A 18 6.10 -1.39 17.24
C THR A 18 6.18 -2.60 18.20
N HIS A 19 6.57 -2.40 19.45
CA HIS A 19 6.47 -3.46 20.44
C HIS A 19 5.02 -3.80 20.81
N VAL A 20 4.18 -2.79 20.94
CA VAL A 20 2.78 -2.91 21.35
C VAL A 20 1.79 -2.42 20.29
N THR A 21 2.21 -1.50 19.41
CA THR A 21 1.35 -0.92 18.37
C THR A 21 1.79 -1.41 16.99
N PRO A 22 0.92 -2.07 16.21
CA PRO A 22 1.24 -2.42 14.83
C PRO A 22 1.64 -1.19 14.03
N LYS A 23 2.64 -1.33 13.15
CA LYS A 23 3.16 -0.22 12.32
C LYS A 23 2.07 0.63 11.66
N PRO A 24 1.03 0.06 11.00
CA PRO A 24 0.01 0.86 10.34
C PRO A 24 -0.84 1.71 11.29
N LEU A 25 -0.86 1.38 12.58
CA LEU A 25 -1.56 2.15 13.61
C LEU A 25 -0.67 3.19 14.31
N LEU A 26 0.59 3.34 13.91
CA LEU A 26 1.42 4.44 14.39
C LEU A 26 0.87 5.77 13.87
N PRO A 27 0.76 6.79 14.75
CA PRO A 27 0.27 8.09 14.33
C PRO A 27 1.35 8.90 13.61
N VAL A 28 0.93 9.62 12.59
CA VAL A 28 1.68 10.69 11.94
C VAL A 28 0.80 11.94 12.06
N LEU A 29 1.21 12.90 12.89
CA LEU A 29 0.39 14.08 13.25
C LEU A 29 -1.04 13.68 13.65
N GLY A 30 -1.16 12.85 14.69
CA GLY A 30 -2.44 12.44 15.29
C GLY A 30 -3.30 11.48 14.47
N ILE A 31 -3.00 11.25 13.19
CA ILE A 31 -3.74 10.37 12.29
C ILE A 31 -2.87 9.13 12.01
N THR A 32 -3.43 7.93 12.14
CA THR A 32 -2.66 6.71 11.89
C THR A 32 -2.27 6.57 10.41
N ILE A 33 -1.15 5.87 10.14
CA ILE A 33 -0.69 5.62 8.77
C ILE A 33 -1.81 4.99 7.93
N VAL A 34 -2.48 3.96 8.44
CA VAL A 34 -3.56 3.28 7.72
C VAL A 34 -4.77 4.19 7.50
N GLU A 35 -5.09 5.06 8.44
CA GLU A 35 -6.18 6.03 8.28
C GLU A 35 -5.85 7.06 7.20
N ARG A 36 -4.62 7.56 7.13
CA ARG A 36 -4.16 8.43 6.03
C ARG A 36 -4.27 7.73 4.67
N ILE A 37 -3.91 6.46 4.60
CA ILE A 37 -4.06 5.64 3.39
C ILE A 37 -5.53 5.58 2.94
N VAL A 38 -6.43 5.17 3.82
CA VAL A 38 -7.87 5.05 3.49
C VAL A 38 -8.45 6.40 3.07
N ARG A 39 -8.15 7.47 3.80
CA ARG A 39 -8.58 8.85 3.46
C ARG A 39 -8.10 9.30 2.09
N THR A 40 -6.86 8.95 1.73
CA THR A 40 -6.30 9.30 0.41
C THR A 40 -7.14 8.68 -0.71
N PHE A 41 -7.48 7.39 -0.61
CA PHE A 41 -8.25 6.72 -1.65
C PHE A 41 -9.71 7.13 -1.70
N VAL A 42 -10.34 7.40 -0.56
CA VAL A 42 -11.72 7.94 -0.53
C VAL A 42 -11.82 9.24 -1.34
N ASN A 43 -10.76 10.04 -1.39
CA ASN A 43 -10.72 11.32 -2.11
C ASN A 43 -10.18 11.20 -3.55
N LEU A 44 -9.38 10.17 -3.85
CA LEU A 44 -8.66 10.04 -5.12
C LEU A 44 -9.49 9.33 -6.20
N VAL A 45 -10.27 8.32 -5.80
CA VAL A 45 -10.92 7.44 -6.77
C VAL A 45 -12.27 7.98 -7.22
N PRO A 46 -12.64 7.78 -8.52
CA PRO A 46 -13.93 8.23 -9.04
C PRO A 46 -15.12 7.40 -8.51
N HIS A 47 -14.87 6.15 -8.11
CA HIS A 47 -15.89 5.24 -7.59
C HIS A 47 -15.84 5.20 -6.07
N LYS A 48 -17.01 5.09 -5.43
CA LYS A 48 -17.09 5.00 -3.98
C LYS A 48 -16.31 3.76 -3.47
N ILE A 49 -15.42 3.96 -2.49
CA ILE A 49 -14.88 2.87 -1.69
C ILE A 49 -16.01 2.35 -0.79
N THR A 50 -16.33 1.07 -0.91
CA THR A 50 -17.37 0.41 -0.12
C THR A 50 -16.80 -0.31 1.08
N ASP A 51 -15.65 -0.99 0.90
CA ASP A 51 -15.05 -1.87 1.89
C ASP A 51 -13.55 -1.61 1.99
N ALA A 52 -13.01 -1.73 3.19
CA ALA A 52 -11.58 -1.85 3.47
C ALA A 52 -11.31 -3.21 4.11
N VAL A 53 -10.55 -4.04 3.41
CA VAL A 53 -10.19 -5.41 3.82
C VAL A 53 -8.76 -5.39 4.36
N PHE A 54 -8.61 -5.61 5.65
CA PHE A 54 -7.31 -5.61 6.33
C PHE A 54 -6.79 -7.02 6.48
N VAL A 55 -5.61 -7.30 5.94
CA VAL A 55 -4.95 -8.60 6.15
C VAL A 55 -4.00 -8.49 7.33
N LEU A 56 -4.41 -9.07 8.44
CA LEU A 56 -3.73 -8.99 9.73
C LEU A 56 -2.77 -10.17 9.94
N GLY A 57 -1.75 -9.94 10.75
CA GLY A 57 -0.95 -10.99 11.38
C GLY A 57 -1.52 -11.38 12.75
N ASP A 58 -0.63 -11.88 13.60
CA ASP A 58 -0.94 -12.19 15.00
C ASP A 58 -0.98 -10.88 15.82
N PHE A 59 -2.12 -10.21 15.81
CA PHE A 59 -2.39 -8.97 16.53
C PHE A 59 -3.52 -9.15 17.55
N PRO A 60 -3.51 -8.37 18.65
CA PRO A 60 -4.62 -8.35 19.60
C PRO A 60 -5.95 -7.91 18.97
N ALA A 61 -7.09 -8.35 19.56
CA ALA A 61 -8.44 -8.03 19.04
C ALA A 61 -8.72 -6.53 18.95
N GLU A 62 -8.13 -5.73 19.82
CA GLU A 62 -8.26 -4.27 19.86
C GLU A 62 -7.78 -3.61 18.56
N VAL A 63 -6.95 -4.28 17.78
CA VAL A 63 -6.52 -3.80 16.43
C VAL A 63 -7.71 -3.81 15.48
N GLN A 64 -8.49 -4.90 15.47
CA GLN A 64 -9.69 -5.00 14.64
C GLN A 64 -10.74 -3.97 15.07
N GLU A 65 -10.95 -3.79 16.36
CA GLU A 65 -11.90 -2.81 16.91
C GLU A 65 -11.54 -1.38 16.43
N LYS A 66 -10.26 -0.98 16.53
CA LYS A 66 -9.77 0.33 16.07
C LYS A 66 -9.96 0.53 14.56
N LEU A 67 -9.70 -0.49 13.75
CA LEU A 67 -9.87 -0.43 12.31
C LEU A 67 -11.35 -0.33 11.93
N THR A 68 -12.22 -1.08 12.61
CA THR A 68 -13.67 -1.01 12.42
C THR A 68 -14.22 0.35 12.81
N GLU A 69 -13.81 0.89 13.96
CA GLU A 69 -14.21 2.25 14.37
C GLU A 69 -13.78 3.31 13.35
N MET A 70 -12.54 3.22 12.85
CA MET A 70 -11.99 4.10 11.83
C MET A 70 -12.84 4.05 10.55
N CYS A 71 -13.13 2.85 10.03
CA CYS A 71 -13.93 2.66 8.81
C CYS A 71 -15.36 3.16 8.99
N THR A 72 -16.00 2.86 10.13
CA THR A 72 -17.35 3.33 10.45
C THR A 72 -17.45 4.85 10.41
N LYS A 73 -16.45 5.57 10.94
CA LYS A 73 -16.39 7.05 10.89
C LYS A 73 -16.30 7.59 9.45
N MET A 74 -15.80 6.80 8.51
CA MET A 74 -15.69 7.15 7.10
C MET A 74 -16.86 6.64 6.24
N GLY A 75 -17.79 5.88 6.83
CA GLY A 75 -18.90 5.26 6.11
C GLY A 75 -18.48 4.16 5.16
N ILE A 76 -17.47 3.37 5.56
CA ILE A 76 -16.86 2.24 4.84
C ILE A 76 -17.00 1.00 5.72
N ASP A 77 -17.31 -0.14 5.13
CA ASP A 77 -17.32 -1.42 5.82
C ASP A 77 -15.91 -1.94 6.03
N SER A 78 -15.65 -2.61 7.16
CA SER A 78 -14.35 -3.22 7.47
C SER A 78 -14.44 -4.73 7.45
N GLU A 79 -13.52 -5.38 6.73
CA GLU A 79 -13.40 -6.82 6.62
C GLU A 79 -11.97 -7.26 6.97
N PHE A 80 -11.78 -8.54 7.32
CA PHE A 80 -10.51 -9.02 7.85
C PHE A 80 -10.09 -10.35 7.24
N GLY A 81 -8.85 -10.40 6.74
CA GLY A 81 -8.13 -11.62 6.43
C GLY A 81 -6.99 -11.85 7.42
N PHE A 82 -6.46 -13.08 7.51
CA PHE A 82 -5.40 -13.42 8.47
C PHE A 82 -4.25 -14.16 7.81
N GLN A 83 -3.08 -13.54 7.78
CA GLN A 83 -1.85 -14.17 7.31
C GLN A 83 -1.11 -14.80 8.49
N LYS A 84 -1.21 -16.12 8.62
CA LYS A 84 -0.53 -16.88 9.68
C LYS A 84 0.95 -17.13 9.36
N GLU A 85 1.27 -17.34 8.08
CA GLU A 85 2.62 -17.62 7.60
C GLU A 85 3.04 -16.55 6.60
N ALA A 86 4.26 -16.03 6.75
CA ALA A 86 4.79 -14.99 5.86
C ALA A 86 5.39 -15.62 4.58
N LEU A 87 4.53 -15.97 3.63
CA LEU A 87 4.91 -16.60 2.35
C LEU A 87 5.02 -15.62 1.18
N GLY A 88 4.98 -14.33 1.45
CA GLY A 88 5.11 -13.27 0.44
C GLY A 88 3.90 -12.34 0.36
N THR A 89 3.99 -11.33 -0.49
CA THR A 89 3.01 -10.25 -0.61
C THR A 89 1.72 -10.72 -1.32
N ALA A 90 1.83 -11.56 -2.36
CA ALA A 90 0.66 -12.14 -3.00
C ALA A 90 -0.08 -13.11 -2.06
N HIS A 91 0.66 -13.91 -1.26
CA HIS A 91 0.03 -14.74 -0.24
C HIS A 91 -0.71 -13.90 0.81
N ALA A 92 -0.15 -12.75 1.21
CA ALA A 92 -0.85 -11.84 2.11
C ALA A 92 -2.19 -11.39 1.51
N VAL A 93 -2.20 -10.96 0.25
CA VAL A 93 -3.44 -10.58 -0.44
C VAL A 93 -4.40 -11.76 -0.54
N TYR A 94 -3.92 -12.96 -0.84
CA TYR A 94 -4.74 -14.16 -0.97
C TYR A 94 -5.40 -14.59 0.36
N CYS A 95 -4.86 -14.20 1.51
CA CYS A 95 -5.50 -14.40 2.80
C CYS A 95 -6.86 -13.66 2.94
N ALA A 96 -7.18 -12.79 1.99
CA ALA A 96 -8.47 -12.11 1.83
C ALA A 96 -9.22 -12.58 0.57
N ALA A 97 -9.00 -13.82 0.10
CA ALA A 97 -9.48 -14.33 -1.19
C ALA A 97 -11.00 -14.21 -1.39
N GLU A 98 -11.80 -14.34 -0.32
CA GLU A 98 -13.26 -14.21 -0.36
C GLU A 98 -13.74 -12.78 -0.70
N HIS A 99 -12.85 -11.77 -0.55
CA HIS A 99 -13.11 -10.38 -0.85
C HIS A 99 -12.49 -9.93 -2.19
N LEU A 100 -11.73 -10.79 -2.87
CA LEU A 100 -11.07 -10.47 -4.14
C LEU A 100 -12.01 -10.68 -5.33
N ASP A 101 -12.97 -9.77 -5.46
CA ASP A 101 -13.94 -9.72 -6.56
C ASP A 101 -14.22 -8.26 -6.95
N GLY A 102 -14.65 -8.03 -8.21
CA GLY A 102 -14.87 -6.69 -8.74
C GLY A 102 -13.59 -5.85 -8.79
N GLU A 103 -13.75 -4.54 -8.69
CA GLU A 103 -12.64 -3.58 -8.71
C GLU A 103 -11.95 -3.50 -7.35
N LEU A 104 -10.62 -3.62 -7.36
CA LEU A 104 -9.79 -3.61 -6.17
C LEU A 104 -8.69 -2.54 -6.25
N ILE A 105 -8.32 -2.00 -5.10
CA ILE A 105 -7.03 -1.34 -4.91
C ILE A 105 -6.27 -2.12 -3.84
N VAL A 106 -5.11 -2.65 -4.20
CA VAL A 106 -4.16 -3.23 -3.23
C VAL A 106 -3.17 -2.14 -2.84
N ILE A 107 -2.99 -1.91 -1.55
CA ILE A 107 -2.00 -0.97 -1.03
C ILE A 107 -1.32 -1.50 0.23
N PHE A 108 0.01 -1.49 0.24
CA PHE A 108 0.77 -1.86 1.43
C PHE A 108 0.72 -0.77 2.50
N ALA A 109 0.46 -1.19 3.73
CA ALA A 109 0.17 -0.33 4.87
C ALA A 109 1.38 0.48 5.43
N ASP A 110 2.41 0.71 4.62
CA ASP A 110 3.61 1.50 4.94
C ASP A 110 3.93 2.56 3.89
N THR A 111 3.04 2.72 2.91
CA THR A 111 3.21 3.63 1.79
C THR A 111 2.20 4.77 1.89
N LEU A 112 2.67 5.98 2.10
CA LEU A 112 1.90 7.21 1.91
C LEU A 112 2.36 7.87 0.61
N PHE A 113 1.46 8.56 -0.06
CA PHE A 113 1.78 9.20 -1.35
C PHE A 113 0.88 10.40 -1.63
N TYR A 114 1.33 11.23 -2.54
CA TYR A 114 0.53 12.28 -3.16
C TYR A 114 0.59 12.13 -4.68
N THR A 115 -0.54 12.39 -5.33
CA THR A 115 -0.64 12.44 -6.79
C THR A 115 -1.66 13.49 -7.19
N HIS A 116 -1.48 14.05 -8.37
CA HIS A 116 -2.46 14.92 -9.03
C HIS A 116 -3.18 14.21 -10.18
N GLU A 117 -2.71 13.01 -10.54
CA GLU A 117 -3.30 12.22 -11.62
C GLU A 117 -4.50 11.44 -11.09
N PRO A 118 -5.66 11.54 -11.74
CA PRO A 118 -6.81 10.70 -11.41
C PRO A 118 -6.49 9.24 -11.73
N LEU A 119 -7.08 8.31 -10.97
CA LEU A 119 -6.97 6.89 -11.28
C LEU A 119 -7.67 6.59 -12.61
N ASN A 120 -6.92 5.97 -13.55
CA ASN A 120 -7.49 5.45 -14.79
C ASN A 120 -8.15 4.08 -14.52
N THR A 121 -9.49 4.04 -14.50
CA THR A 121 -10.27 2.79 -14.29
C THR A 121 -10.61 2.06 -15.60
N GLU A 122 -10.18 2.58 -16.75
CA GLU A 122 -10.37 1.89 -18.04
C GLU A 122 -9.33 0.78 -18.26
N ALA A 123 -8.12 0.93 -17.72
CA ALA A 123 -7.11 -0.11 -17.75
C ALA A 123 -7.50 -1.32 -16.88
N ASP A 124 -6.99 -2.50 -17.21
CA ASP A 124 -7.23 -3.70 -16.39
C ASP A 124 -6.41 -3.67 -15.10
N ILE A 125 -5.19 -3.11 -15.19
CA ILE A 125 -4.26 -2.94 -14.08
C ILE A 125 -3.61 -1.57 -14.17
N VAL A 126 -3.58 -0.82 -13.06
CA VAL A 126 -2.75 0.39 -12.94
C VAL A 126 -1.77 0.18 -11.78
N ALA A 127 -0.48 0.16 -12.08
CA ALA A 127 0.59 0.08 -11.09
C ALA A 127 1.18 1.47 -10.82
N TYR A 128 1.17 1.91 -9.57
CA TYR A 128 1.78 3.19 -9.20
C TYR A 128 3.29 3.05 -9.07
N VAL A 129 4.00 4.03 -9.65
CA VAL A 129 5.46 3.99 -9.78
C VAL A 129 6.14 5.28 -9.37
N LYS A 130 7.41 5.16 -9.01
CA LYS A 130 8.31 6.29 -8.75
C LYS A 130 9.70 6.00 -9.30
N GLN A 131 10.32 7.01 -9.92
CA GLN A 131 11.74 6.93 -10.29
C GLN A 131 12.62 6.91 -9.04
N VAL A 132 13.52 5.94 -8.95
CA VAL A 132 14.43 5.76 -7.82
C VAL A 132 15.88 5.67 -8.27
N THR A 133 16.80 6.00 -7.38
CA THR A 133 18.25 5.89 -7.66
C THR A 133 18.71 4.44 -7.63
N ASP A 134 18.29 3.68 -6.62
CA ASP A 134 18.60 2.25 -6.47
C ASP A 134 17.31 1.41 -6.44
N PRO A 135 16.99 0.67 -7.52
CA PRO A 135 15.76 -0.10 -7.65
C PRO A 135 15.81 -1.48 -6.99
N ARG A 136 16.98 -1.98 -6.58
CA ARG A 136 17.21 -3.38 -6.17
C ARG A 136 16.39 -3.84 -4.97
N ARG A 137 15.73 -2.92 -4.27
CA ARG A 137 14.87 -3.22 -3.11
C ARG A 137 13.39 -3.30 -3.44
N PHE A 138 13.00 -3.00 -4.68
CA PHE A 138 11.62 -2.84 -5.12
C PHE A 138 11.32 -3.74 -6.31
N GLY A 139 10.05 -4.02 -6.55
CA GLY A 139 9.61 -4.41 -7.88
C GLY A 139 9.84 -3.27 -8.85
N VAL A 140 10.17 -3.57 -10.11
CA VAL A 140 10.43 -2.56 -11.14
C VAL A 140 9.67 -2.86 -12.41
N VAL A 141 9.46 -1.81 -13.20
CA VAL A 141 8.84 -1.87 -14.52
C VAL A 141 9.94 -1.89 -15.58
N ALA A 142 9.94 -2.90 -16.44
CA ALA A 142 10.74 -2.96 -17.66
C ALA A 142 9.91 -2.46 -18.84
N ARG A 143 10.54 -1.64 -19.71
CA ARG A 143 9.90 -1.10 -20.91
C ARG A 143 10.74 -1.39 -22.15
N ASP A 144 10.06 -1.51 -23.29
CA ASP A 144 10.70 -1.55 -24.60
C ASP A 144 11.10 -0.14 -25.08
N GLU A 145 11.65 -0.07 -26.29
CA GLU A 145 12.09 1.20 -26.92
C GLU A 145 10.93 2.14 -27.24
N GLU A 146 9.71 1.61 -27.39
CA GLU A 146 8.48 2.36 -27.59
C GLU A 146 7.81 2.81 -26.27
N GLY A 147 8.39 2.47 -25.12
CA GLY A 147 7.91 2.85 -23.80
C GLY A 147 6.80 1.95 -23.24
N ARG A 148 6.46 0.84 -23.90
CA ARG A 148 5.44 -0.11 -23.44
C ARG A 148 6.01 -0.98 -22.33
N VAL A 149 5.20 -1.28 -21.30
CA VAL A 149 5.58 -2.22 -20.24
C VAL A 149 5.70 -3.63 -20.84
N THR A 150 6.84 -4.26 -20.63
CA THR A 150 7.13 -5.61 -21.15
C THR A 150 7.24 -6.64 -20.03
N GLU A 151 7.62 -6.24 -18.84
CA GLU A 151 7.82 -7.12 -17.71
C GLU A 151 7.76 -6.35 -16.39
N LEU A 152 7.27 -6.99 -15.34
CA LEU A 152 7.45 -6.56 -13.95
C LEU A 152 8.46 -7.49 -13.27
N ILE A 153 9.49 -6.93 -12.64
CA ILE A 153 10.60 -7.71 -12.07
C ILE A 153 10.73 -7.42 -10.59
N GLU A 154 10.52 -8.42 -9.75
CA GLU A 154 10.66 -8.26 -8.31
C GLU A 154 12.13 -8.24 -7.90
N LYS A 155 12.54 -7.16 -7.23
CA LYS A 155 13.87 -6.96 -6.64
C LYS A 155 15.02 -7.42 -7.56
N PRO A 156 15.21 -6.75 -8.72
CA PRO A 156 16.24 -7.13 -9.68
C PRO A 156 17.64 -7.09 -9.05
N ASN A 157 18.53 -7.94 -9.52
CA ASN A 157 19.94 -7.94 -9.11
C ASN A 157 20.80 -6.87 -9.82
N HIS A 158 20.17 -6.03 -10.64
CA HIS A 158 20.79 -4.96 -11.43
C HIS A 158 20.00 -3.66 -11.28
N ASP A 159 20.54 -2.56 -11.77
CA ASP A 159 19.96 -1.23 -11.67
C ASP A 159 19.50 -0.64 -13.03
N ARG A 160 19.27 -1.51 -14.01
CA ARG A 160 18.90 -1.12 -15.38
C ARG A 160 17.57 -0.37 -15.44
N PHE A 161 16.57 -0.83 -14.68
CA PHE A 161 15.23 -0.26 -14.62
C PHE A 161 15.06 0.54 -13.35
N LYS A 162 14.72 1.81 -13.46
CA LYS A 162 14.66 2.76 -12.33
C LYS A 162 13.24 3.10 -11.90
N GLU A 163 12.24 2.61 -12.60
CA GLU A 163 10.84 2.84 -12.31
C GLU A 163 10.35 1.79 -11.30
N ALA A 164 10.37 2.17 -10.04
CA ALA A 164 10.02 1.28 -8.93
C ALA A 164 8.51 1.25 -8.70
N LEU A 165 7.97 0.05 -8.50
CA LEU A 165 6.62 -0.18 -8.01
C LEU A 165 6.55 0.24 -6.54
N ILE A 166 5.59 1.08 -6.18
CA ILE A 166 5.49 1.63 -4.81
C ILE A 166 4.49 0.90 -3.91
N GLY A 167 4.02 -0.28 -4.36
CA GLY A 167 3.10 -1.10 -3.56
C GLY A 167 1.65 -0.63 -3.59
N ILE A 168 1.24 0.03 -4.68
CA ILE A 168 -0.13 0.48 -4.92
C ILE A 168 -0.55 -0.02 -6.30
N TYR A 169 -1.67 -0.76 -6.35
CA TYR A 169 -2.16 -1.38 -7.57
C TYR A 169 -3.68 -1.28 -7.65
N TYR A 170 -4.20 -0.71 -8.73
CA TYR A 170 -5.59 -0.87 -9.11
C TYR A 170 -5.73 -2.10 -9.98
N ILE A 171 -6.77 -2.89 -9.75
CA ILE A 171 -7.08 -4.12 -10.46
C ILE A 171 -8.57 -4.14 -10.76
N LYS A 172 -8.92 -4.10 -12.04
CA LYS A 172 -10.30 -4.05 -12.53
C LYS A 172 -11.06 -5.34 -12.24
N ASN A 173 -10.39 -6.48 -12.38
CA ASN A 173 -10.95 -7.81 -12.18
C ASN A 173 -10.27 -8.54 -11.02
N GLY A 174 -10.78 -8.33 -9.80
CA GLY A 174 -10.26 -8.97 -8.60
C GLY A 174 -10.39 -10.48 -8.60
N ALA A 175 -11.41 -11.06 -9.23
CA ALA A 175 -11.57 -12.50 -9.36
C ALA A 175 -10.44 -13.10 -10.21
N GLN A 176 -10.08 -12.49 -11.34
CA GLN A 176 -8.95 -12.93 -12.15
C GLN A 176 -7.63 -12.83 -11.35
N PHE A 177 -7.44 -11.77 -10.59
CA PHE A 177 -6.25 -11.60 -9.75
C PHE A 177 -6.18 -12.69 -8.67
N ARG A 178 -7.29 -12.96 -7.97
CA ARG A 178 -7.40 -14.07 -7.01
C ARG A 178 -7.01 -15.39 -7.63
N ASP A 179 -7.59 -15.72 -8.80
CA ASP A 179 -7.39 -16.99 -9.48
C ASP A 179 -5.93 -17.12 -9.98
N THR A 180 -5.30 -16.00 -10.38
CA THR A 180 -3.87 -15.97 -10.72
C THR A 180 -3.01 -16.29 -9.50
N ILE A 181 -3.28 -15.69 -8.33
CA ILE A 181 -2.53 -15.99 -7.11
C ILE A 181 -2.76 -17.45 -6.68
N ALA A 182 -4.01 -17.94 -6.75
CA ALA A 182 -4.32 -19.36 -6.48
C ALA A 182 -3.47 -20.28 -7.34
N HIS A 183 -3.43 -20.01 -8.66
CA HIS A 183 -2.62 -20.78 -9.61
C HIS A 183 -1.11 -20.75 -9.25
N MET A 184 -0.58 -19.58 -8.86
CA MET A 184 0.82 -19.49 -8.39
C MET A 184 1.07 -20.39 -7.18
N MET A 185 0.18 -20.40 -6.21
CA MET A 185 0.32 -21.20 -4.98
C MET A 185 0.20 -22.70 -5.25
N GLU A 186 -0.80 -23.13 -6.03
CA GLU A 186 -1.03 -24.53 -6.41
C GLU A 186 0.16 -25.12 -7.17
N ASN A 187 0.78 -24.35 -8.06
CA ASN A 187 1.91 -24.77 -8.88
C ASN A 187 3.27 -24.41 -8.29
N LYS A 188 3.30 -23.85 -7.06
CA LYS A 188 4.52 -23.42 -6.35
C LYS A 188 5.40 -22.48 -7.18
N LEU A 189 4.76 -21.57 -7.92
CA LEU A 189 5.42 -20.55 -8.72
C LEU A 189 5.87 -19.42 -7.80
N VAL A 190 7.01 -19.58 -7.18
CA VAL A 190 7.63 -18.59 -6.29
C VAL A 190 8.70 -17.81 -7.03
N GLY A 191 8.87 -16.54 -6.68
CA GLY A 191 9.94 -15.69 -7.20
C GLY A 191 11.34 -16.15 -6.73
N THR A 192 12.37 -15.42 -7.15
CA THR A 192 13.80 -15.73 -6.86
C THR A 192 14.12 -15.83 -5.37
N ARG A 193 13.27 -15.28 -4.50
CA ARG A 193 13.41 -15.28 -3.04
C ARG A 193 12.62 -16.40 -2.36
N GLY A 194 11.89 -17.23 -3.11
CA GLY A 194 11.04 -18.28 -2.57
C GLY A 194 9.73 -17.77 -1.98
N GLU A 195 9.32 -16.56 -2.32
CA GLU A 195 8.09 -15.90 -1.87
C GLU A 195 7.10 -15.73 -3.03
N TYR A 196 5.79 -15.71 -2.73
CA TYR A 196 4.73 -15.38 -3.69
C TYR A 196 4.54 -13.86 -3.68
N GLU A 197 4.98 -13.17 -4.73
CA GLU A 197 4.98 -11.72 -4.81
C GLU A 197 3.82 -11.19 -5.67
N VAL A 198 3.25 -10.06 -5.28
CA VAL A 198 2.21 -9.38 -6.09
C VAL A 198 2.76 -8.98 -7.45
N THR A 199 4.01 -8.55 -7.51
CA THR A 199 4.71 -8.22 -8.77
C THR A 199 4.63 -9.36 -9.77
N ASP A 200 4.89 -10.61 -9.33
CA ASP A 200 4.85 -11.79 -10.19
C ASP A 200 3.40 -12.12 -10.65
N ALA A 201 2.41 -11.94 -9.77
CA ALA A 201 1.01 -12.15 -10.12
C ALA A 201 0.53 -11.15 -11.19
N LEU A 202 0.89 -9.88 -11.06
CA LEU A 202 0.54 -8.83 -12.03
C LEU A 202 1.27 -9.06 -13.36
N ASP A 203 2.52 -9.48 -13.34
CA ASP A 203 3.29 -9.85 -14.54
C ASP A 203 2.65 -11.01 -15.28
N MET A 204 2.17 -12.05 -14.56
CA MET A 204 1.43 -13.16 -15.15
C MET A 204 0.10 -12.71 -15.79
N MET A 205 -0.66 -11.83 -15.12
CA MET A 205 -1.90 -11.28 -15.68
C MET A 205 -1.62 -10.49 -16.97
N MET A 206 -0.59 -9.63 -16.97
CA MET A 206 -0.18 -8.85 -18.13
C MET A 206 0.24 -9.78 -19.29
N LYS A 207 1.05 -10.81 -19.02
CA LYS A 207 1.45 -11.82 -20.03
C LYS A 207 0.28 -12.66 -20.55
N ALA A 208 -0.79 -12.79 -19.77
CA ALA A 208 -2.05 -13.41 -20.19
C ALA A 208 -2.97 -12.44 -20.98
N GLY A 209 -2.56 -11.20 -21.23
CA GLY A 209 -3.24 -10.22 -22.08
C GLY A 209 -3.98 -9.10 -21.34
N ALA A 210 -3.86 -8.99 -20.01
CA ALA A 210 -4.41 -7.85 -19.28
C ALA A 210 -3.65 -6.56 -19.63
N ALA A 211 -4.38 -5.48 -19.90
CA ALA A 211 -3.80 -4.17 -20.17
C ALA A 211 -3.23 -3.56 -18.87
N LEU A 212 -1.91 -3.47 -18.78
CA LEU A 212 -1.22 -2.86 -17.63
C LEU A 212 -0.70 -1.48 -18.01
N GLU A 213 -1.09 -0.50 -17.21
CA GLU A 213 -0.59 0.87 -17.27
C GLU A 213 0.13 1.23 -15.95
N THR A 214 0.92 2.29 -16.01
CA THR A 214 1.54 2.85 -14.81
C THR A 214 1.05 4.26 -14.56
N ALA A 215 0.92 4.63 -13.29
CA ALA A 215 0.62 5.99 -12.85
C ALA A 215 1.75 6.51 -11.96
N SER A 216 2.16 7.76 -12.18
CA SER A 216 3.20 8.39 -11.38
C SER A 216 2.65 9.03 -10.11
N VAL A 217 3.46 9.07 -9.07
CA VAL A 217 3.15 9.83 -7.86
C VAL A 217 4.06 11.05 -7.74
N THR A 218 3.49 12.16 -7.27
CA THR A 218 4.26 13.38 -7.00
C THR A 218 5.23 13.13 -5.86
N ASP A 219 4.72 12.62 -4.74
CA ASP A 219 5.52 12.31 -3.56
C ASP A 219 5.24 10.88 -3.10
N TRP A 220 6.29 10.19 -2.71
CA TRP A 220 6.26 8.87 -2.12
C TRP A 220 6.95 8.90 -0.76
N LEU A 221 6.20 8.61 0.29
CA LEU A 221 6.61 8.73 1.68
C LEU A 221 6.65 7.34 2.31
N ASP A 222 7.86 6.85 2.56
CA ASP A 222 8.08 5.56 3.23
C ASP A 222 7.92 5.74 4.75
N CYS A 223 7.18 4.86 5.38
CA CYS A 223 7.06 4.76 6.84
C CYS A 223 7.75 3.50 7.37
N GLY A 224 8.72 2.93 6.66
CA GLY A 224 9.34 1.65 6.95
C GLY A 224 10.45 1.67 8.01
N THR A 225 11.04 2.82 8.29
CA THR A 225 12.13 3.01 9.27
C THR A 225 11.87 4.23 10.14
N LEU A 226 12.58 4.36 11.28
CA LEU A 226 12.42 5.52 12.16
C LEU A 226 12.80 6.84 11.48
N SER A 227 13.89 6.85 10.70
CA SER A 227 14.30 8.05 9.95
C SER A 227 13.26 8.41 8.89
N ALA A 228 12.80 7.44 8.10
CA ALA A 228 11.78 7.69 7.08
C ALA A 228 10.45 8.16 7.69
N LEU A 229 10.04 7.61 8.84
CA LEU A 229 8.86 8.06 9.55
C LEU A 229 8.99 9.51 10.04
N ALA A 230 10.18 9.90 10.55
CA ALA A 230 10.44 11.28 10.96
C ALA A 230 10.42 12.25 9.76
N GLU A 231 11.06 11.88 8.64
CA GLU A 231 11.05 12.64 7.39
C GLU A 231 9.62 12.79 6.83
N THR A 232 8.85 11.69 6.84
CA THR A 232 7.43 11.70 6.45
C THR A 232 6.61 12.62 7.34
N THR A 233 6.83 12.58 8.66
CA THR A 233 6.14 13.46 9.62
C THR A 233 6.44 14.92 9.35
N GLN A 234 7.71 15.25 9.12
CA GLN A 234 8.11 16.62 8.78
C GLN A 234 7.51 17.08 7.46
N PHE A 235 7.57 16.24 6.42
CA PHE A 235 7.00 16.54 5.10
C PHE A 235 5.49 16.86 5.20
N ILE A 236 4.75 16.04 5.96
CA ILE A 236 3.31 16.24 6.11
C ILE A 236 3.03 17.51 6.93
N LEU A 237 3.81 17.78 7.97
CA LEU A 237 3.68 18.99 8.78
C LEU A 237 3.91 20.25 7.94
N ASP A 238 4.95 20.25 7.09
CA ASP A 238 5.25 21.38 6.21
C ASP A 238 4.13 21.60 5.18
N ARG A 239 3.47 20.54 4.75
CA ARG A 239 2.38 20.59 3.76
C ARG A 239 1.02 20.94 4.34
N GLU A 240 0.67 20.36 5.48
CA GLU A 240 -0.63 20.58 6.16
C GLU A 240 -0.62 21.85 7.01
N GLY A 241 0.56 22.37 7.33
CA GLY A 241 0.75 23.55 8.16
C GLY A 241 0.49 23.29 9.64
N ASN A 242 0.33 24.38 10.39
CA ASN A 242 0.11 24.30 11.83
C ASN A 242 -1.23 23.64 12.17
N GLN A 243 -1.19 22.71 13.11
CA GLN A 243 -2.36 22.06 13.67
C GLN A 243 -2.35 22.27 15.19
N LEU A 244 -3.18 23.19 15.65
CA LEU A 244 -3.28 23.55 17.05
C LEU A 244 -4.63 23.11 17.60
N PHE A 245 -4.61 22.27 18.63
CA PHE A 245 -5.81 21.77 19.29
C PHE A 245 -5.79 22.20 20.76
N GLY A 246 -6.65 23.13 21.11
CA GLY A 246 -6.78 23.63 22.48
C GLY A 246 -6.35 25.09 22.68
N ASP A 247 -6.44 25.59 23.92
CA ASP A 247 -6.10 26.95 24.29
C ASP A 247 -4.59 27.08 24.54
N LEU A 248 -3.97 28.06 23.91
CA LEU A 248 -2.56 28.39 24.09
C LEU A 248 -2.40 29.39 25.24
N ILE A 249 -1.92 28.96 26.39
CA ILE A 249 -1.70 29.79 27.55
C ILE A 249 -0.19 29.90 27.82
N ASN A 250 0.35 31.13 27.81
CA ASN A 250 1.76 31.42 28.06
C ASN A 250 2.74 30.59 27.18
N THR A 251 2.40 30.39 25.91
CA THR A 251 3.13 29.54 24.98
C THR A 251 3.64 30.36 23.79
N THR A 252 4.87 30.12 23.38
CA THR A 252 5.40 30.62 22.10
C THR A 252 5.37 29.48 21.09
N ILE A 253 4.74 29.70 19.95
CA ILE A 253 4.69 28.77 18.86
C ILE A 253 5.82 29.07 17.88
N ILE A 254 6.60 28.05 17.52
CA ILE A 254 7.59 28.09 16.45
C ILE A 254 7.09 27.17 15.34
N GLU A 255 6.68 27.77 14.25
CA GLU A 255 6.08 27.06 13.11
C GLU A 255 7.12 26.32 12.25
N PRO A 256 6.74 25.20 11.59
CA PRO A 256 5.44 24.52 11.68
C PRO A 256 5.31 23.65 12.93
N VAL A 257 4.09 23.50 13.47
CA VAL A 257 3.85 22.77 14.71
C VAL A 257 2.54 21.97 14.70
N TYR A 258 2.55 20.83 15.39
CA TYR A 258 1.38 20.04 15.75
C TYR A 258 1.29 19.94 17.27
N VAL A 259 0.19 20.44 17.87
CA VAL A 259 -0.05 20.45 19.31
C VAL A 259 -1.50 20.01 19.61
#